data_021032e13a44356f0d8c554e0f600522
#
_entry.id   021032e13a44356f0d8c554e0f600522
#
_cell.length_a   1.000
_cell.length_b   1.000
_cell.length_c   1.000
_cell.angle_alpha   90.00
_cell.angle_beta   90.00
_cell.angle_gamma   90.00
#
_symmetry.space_group_name_H-M   'P 1'
#
loop_
_entity.id
_entity.type
_entity.pdbx_description
1 polymer ?
#
loop_
_entity_poly.entity_id
_entity_poly.type
_entity_poly.pdbx_seq_one_letter_code
_entity_poly.pdbx_strand_id
1 'polypeptide(L)'
;YEILAGDIDCQITDLADDSRDVTQGTLFVCRRGARTDGHRYIDDAVARGAACIVMTDDIGIPAERSAGRWGDTDGVLIVRLYDYRHGIGMICNNFWNFPSRSMKVIGVTGTKGKTTVACMIKSMLDRWGRRTGLVGTIEIDDCIRKIPSVNTTPGTIYLHRKLADMVAN
;
A
#
# COMPACT_ATOMS: atom_id res chain seq x y z
N TYR A 1 -2.26 17.07 3.77
CA TYR A 1 -0.83 16.73 3.77
C TYR A 1 0.02 17.99 3.89
N GLU A 2 1.23 17.81 4.28
CA GLU A 2 2.26 18.85 4.40
C GLU A 2 3.56 18.35 3.76
N ILE A 3 4.22 19.17 2.97
CA ILE A 3 5.55 18.87 2.43
C ILE A 3 6.57 19.39 3.43
N LEU A 4 7.41 18.51 3.93
CA LEU A 4 8.43 18.82 4.93
C LEU A 4 9.80 19.11 4.31
N ALA A 5 10.11 18.46 3.19
CA ALA A 5 11.37 18.64 2.47
C ALA A 5 11.26 18.07 1.04
N GLY A 6 12.21 18.42 0.19
CA GLY A 6 12.38 17.88 -1.18
C GLY A 6 11.52 18.55 -2.24
N ASP A 7 11.67 18.07 -3.48
CA ASP A 7 10.96 18.57 -4.65
C ASP A 7 9.75 17.70 -4.99
N ILE A 8 8.61 18.35 -5.26
CA ILE A 8 7.35 17.69 -5.62
C ILE A 8 7.39 17.00 -6.99
N ASP A 9 8.29 17.43 -7.86
CA ASP A 9 8.42 16.88 -9.22
C ASP A 9 9.20 15.55 -9.28
N CYS A 10 9.37 14.87 -8.14
CA CYS A 10 10.00 13.56 -8.10
C CYS A 10 9.15 12.49 -8.82
N GLN A 11 9.81 11.66 -9.63
CA GLN A 11 9.15 10.57 -10.35
C GLN A 11 9.04 9.33 -9.46
N ILE A 12 7.80 8.83 -9.26
CA ILE A 12 7.54 7.63 -8.45
C ILE A 12 7.36 6.43 -9.37
N THR A 13 8.18 5.39 -9.15
CA THR A 13 8.17 4.15 -9.94
C THR A 13 7.49 2.98 -9.24
N ASP A 14 7.41 2.98 -7.91
CA ASP A 14 6.70 1.97 -7.11
C ASP A 14 6.29 2.51 -5.73
N LEU A 15 5.45 1.74 -5.03
CA LEU A 15 5.01 2.02 -3.66
C LEU A 15 5.41 0.86 -2.73
N ALA A 16 5.96 1.17 -1.55
CA ALA A 16 6.34 0.18 -0.54
C ALA A 16 6.00 0.65 0.89
N ASP A 17 5.64 -0.30 1.77
CA ASP A 17 5.52 -0.11 3.22
C ASP A 17 6.48 -1.03 4.03
N ASP A 18 7.40 -1.70 3.32
CA ASP A 18 8.54 -2.41 3.87
C ASP A 18 9.83 -1.87 3.23
N SER A 19 10.80 -1.43 4.04
CA SER A 19 12.05 -0.86 3.52
C SER A 19 12.86 -1.84 2.67
N ARG A 20 12.66 -3.14 2.87
CA ARG A 20 13.33 -4.19 2.09
C ARG A 20 12.86 -4.26 0.64
N ASP A 21 11.65 -3.79 0.37
CA ASP A 21 11.03 -3.75 -0.96
C ASP A 21 11.31 -2.43 -1.71
N VAL A 22 12.03 -1.49 -1.05
CA VAL A 22 12.38 -0.20 -1.65
C VAL A 22 13.45 -0.39 -2.72
N THR A 23 13.20 0.21 -3.88
CA THR A 23 14.11 0.32 -5.02
C THR A 23 14.16 1.78 -5.51
N GLN A 24 14.99 2.05 -6.53
CA GLN A 24 15.12 3.39 -7.08
C GLN A 24 13.76 3.98 -7.54
N GLY A 25 13.43 5.16 -7.05
CA GLY A 25 12.19 5.85 -7.37
C GLY A 25 10.97 5.42 -6.54
N THR A 26 11.13 4.55 -5.55
CA THR A 26 10.01 4.09 -4.69
C THR A 26 9.51 5.23 -3.79
N LEU A 27 8.18 5.34 -3.64
CA LEU A 27 7.54 6.04 -2.53
C LEU A 27 7.42 5.08 -1.35
N PHE A 28 8.17 5.36 -0.28
CA PHE A 28 8.15 4.56 0.94
C PHE A 28 7.19 5.14 1.97
N VAL A 29 6.28 4.30 2.47
CA VAL A 29 5.28 4.69 3.46
C VAL A 29 5.72 4.24 4.86
N CYS A 30 6.04 5.21 5.71
CA CYS A 30 6.35 4.98 7.12
C CYS A 30 5.07 4.93 7.93
N ARG A 31 4.85 3.83 8.63
CA ARG A 31 3.78 3.74 9.60
C ARG A 31 4.23 3.03 10.87
N ARG A 32 3.60 3.35 11.98
CA ARG A 32 3.77 2.59 13.21
C ARG A 32 2.98 1.29 13.12
N GLY A 33 3.67 0.18 13.04
CA GLY A 33 3.09 -1.15 13.11
C GLY A 33 2.94 -1.62 14.56
N ALA A 34 2.27 -2.77 14.76
CA ALA A 34 2.09 -3.36 16.09
C ALA A 34 3.42 -3.83 16.72
N ARG A 35 4.43 -4.17 15.91
CA ARG A 35 5.72 -4.72 16.35
C ARG A 35 6.89 -3.79 16.11
N THR A 36 6.84 -2.97 15.07
CA THR A 36 7.95 -2.11 14.65
C THR A 36 7.42 -0.76 14.20
N ASP A 37 8.26 0.27 14.36
CA ASP A 37 8.02 1.61 13.87
C ASP A 37 8.75 1.80 12.55
N GLY A 38 8.00 1.98 11.45
CA GLY A 38 8.52 2.17 10.10
C GLY A 38 9.45 3.38 9.95
N HIS A 39 9.33 4.38 10.83
CA HIS A 39 10.18 5.59 10.80
C HIS A 39 11.65 5.31 11.08
N ARG A 40 11.98 4.19 11.74
CA ARG A 40 13.35 3.74 11.97
C ARG A 40 14.08 3.31 10.69
N TYR A 41 13.31 3.05 9.64
CA TYR A 41 13.84 2.53 8.37
C TYR A 41 13.90 3.60 7.27
N ILE A 42 13.72 4.87 7.62
CA ILE A 42 13.78 5.97 6.64
C ILE A 42 15.17 6.04 6.00
N ASP A 43 16.23 5.97 6.81
CA ASP A 43 17.60 6.06 6.29
C ASP A 43 17.95 4.86 5.39
N ASP A 44 17.47 3.66 5.74
CA ASP A 44 17.60 2.46 4.90
C ASP A 44 16.82 2.62 3.58
N ALA A 45 15.61 3.16 3.62
CA ALA A 45 14.81 3.42 2.43
C ALA A 45 15.47 4.46 1.51
N VAL A 46 16.01 5.54 2.06
CA VAL A 46 16.76 6.56 1.31
C VAL A 46 18.00 5.95 0.67
N ALA A 47 18.79 5.18 1.43
CA ALA A 47 19.98 4.51 0.92
C ALA A 47 19.67 3.51 -0.22
N ARG A 48 18.44 2.95 -0.25
CA ARG A 48 17.96 2.07 -1.33
C ARG A 48 17.36 2.81 -2.52
N GLY A 49 17.31 4.15 -2.48
CA GLY A 49 16.85 4.98 -3.58
C GLY A 49 15.38 5.37 -3.53
N ALA A 50 14.78 5.45 -2.35
CA ALA A 50 13.45 6.04 -2.21
C ALA A 50 13.45 7.48 -2.75
N ALA A 51 12.49 7.81 -3.63
CA ALA A 51 12.31 9.17 -4.14
C ALA A 51 11.36 9.99 -3.24
N CYS A 52 10.50 9.32 -2.50
CA CYS A 52 9.55 9.97 -1.60
C CYS A 52 9.37 9.15 -0.32
N ILE A 53 9.31 9.84 0.81
CA ILE A 53 8.96 9.29 2.12
C ILE A 53 7.62 9.90 2.54
N VAL A 54 6.65 9.03 2.83
CA VAL A 54 5.36 9.44 3.37
C VAL A 54 5.26 9.01 4.82
N MET A 55 5.00 9.98 5.70
CA MET A 55 4.89 9.77 7.15
C MET A 55 3.48 10.04 7.65
N THR A 56 3.15 9.53 8.83
CA THR A 56 1.86 9.72 9.49
C THR A 56 1.99 10.61 10.73
N ASP A 57 0.90 11.28 11.14
CA ASP A 57 0.88 12.17 12.29
C ASP A 57 1.05 11.46 13.65
N ASP A 58 0.82 10.16 13.72
CA ASP A 58 0.78 9.40 14.98
C ASP A 58 2.15 9.24 15.65
N ILE A 59 3.18 9.89 15.11
CA ILE A 59 4.56 9.72 15.58
C ILE A 59 5.21 11.07 15.79
N GLY A 60 5.64 11.27 17.03
CA GLY A 60 6.58 12.33 17.33
C GLY A 60 7.81 12.17 16.43
N ILE A 61 7.91 12.97 15.41
CA ILE A 61 9.12 13.09 14.60
C ILE A 61 10.27 13.37 15.58
N PRO A 62 11.38 12.63 15.56
CA PRO A 62 12.53 12.95 16.38
C PRO A 62 12.84 14.45 16.29
N ALA A 63 13.12 15.09 17.42
CA ALA A 63 13.28 16.55 17.49
C ALA A 63 14.29 17.09 16.46
N GLU A 64 15.30 16.29 16.11
CA GLU A 64 16.29 16.60 15.10
C GLU A 64 15.68 16.68 13.69
N ARG A 65 14.73 15.81 13.37
CA ARG A 65 13.99 15.78 12.09
C ARG A 65 12.84 16.80 12.05
N SER A 66 12.21 17.09 13.20
CA SER A 66 11.24 18.19 13.34
C SER A 66 11.87 19.56 13.08
N ALA A 67 13.18 19.69 13.30
CA ALA A 67 13.95 20.90 13.01
C ALA A 67 14.43 21.01 11.55
N GLY A 68 13.88 20.19 10.63
CA GLY A 68 14.27 20.20 9.22
C GLY A 68 15.61 19.51 8.91
N ARG A 69 16.15 18.74 9.84
CA ARG A 69 17.39 17.99 9.65
C ARG A 69 17.08 16.54 9.25
N TRP A 70 16.94 16.33 7.95
CA TRP A 70 16.61 15.00 7.40
C TRP A 70 17.84 14.16 7.06
N GLY A 71 19.06 14.59 7.46
CA GLY A 71 20.33 13.96 7.10
C GLY A 71 20.65 14.12 5.61
N ASP A 72 21.42 13.19 5.03
CA ASP A 72 21.71 13.16 3.59
C ASP A 72 20.49 12.66 2.76
N THR A 73 19.34 13.36 2.92
CA THR A 73 18.15 13.08 2.11
C THR A 73 18.08 13.99 0.89
N ASP A 74 19.24 14.42 0.35
CA ASP A 74 19.32 15.34 -0.77
C ASP A 74 18.45 14.87 -1.95
N GLY A 75 17.41 15.66 -2.25
CA GLY A 75 16.47 15.41 -3.33
C GLY A 75 15.29 14.48 -3.01
N VAL A 76 15.20 13.88 -1.81
CA VAL A 76 14.06 13.03 -1.44
C VAL A 76 12.89 13.90 -0.96
N LEU A 77 11.72 13.68 -1.56
CA LEU A 77 10.48 14.33 -1.13
C LEU A 77 10.00 13.73 0.20
N ILE A 78 9.70 14.57 1.19
CA ILE A 78 9.18 14.13 2.48
C ILE A 78 7.82 14.76 2.73
N VAL A 79 6.81 13.90 2.87
CA VAL A 79 5.40 14.30 3.01
C VAL A 79 4.82 13.75 4.32
N ARG A 80 4.15 14.61 5.07
CA ARG A 80 3.33 14.23 6.21
C ARG A 80 1.87 14.13 5.80
N LEU A 81 1.21 13.02 6.15
CA LEU A 81 -0.23 12.83 5.98
C LEU A 81 -0.94 12.98 7.34
N TYR A 82 -1.94 13.85 7.39
CA TYR A 82 -2.79 14.03 8.58
C TYR A 82 -3.86 12.95 8.71
N ASP A 83 -4.39 12.46 7.59
CA ASP A 83 -5.26 11.28 7.53
C ASP A 83 -4.58 10.17 6.75
N TYR A 84 -3.91 9.29 7.49
CA TYR A 84 -3.17 8.17 6.92
C TYR A 84 -4.05 7.27 6.04
N ARG A 85 -5.22 6.85 6.55
CA ARG A 85 -6.04 5.86 5.86
C ARG A 85 -6.55 6.37 4.53
N HIS A 86 -7.07 7.59 4.54
CA HIS A 86 -7.56 8.23 3.32
C HIS A 86 -6.40 8.58 2.38
N GLY A 87 -5.33 9.17 2.90
CA GLY A 87 -4.20 9.62 2.10
C GLY A 87 -3.49 8.47 1.37
N ILE A 88 -3.19 7.36 2.05
CA ILE A 88 -2.57 6.19 1.40
C ILE A 88 -3.52 5.54 0.38
N GLY A 89 -4.82 5.46 0.68
CA GLY A 89 -5.81 4.98 -0.28
C GLY A 89 -5.82 5.83 -1.56
N MET A 90 -5.73 7.15 -1.44
CA MET A 90 -5.68 8.08 -2.58
C MET A 90 -4.37 7.95 -3.37
N ILE A 91 -3.22 7.84 -2.69
CA ILE A 91 -1.93 7.61 -3.34
C ILE A 91 -1.97 6.30 -4.15
N CYS A 92 -2.42 5.21 -3.54
CA CYS A 92 -2.54 3.92 -4.22
C CYS A 92 -3.51 3.97 -5.41
N ASN A 93 -4.67 4.61 -5.25
CA ASN A 93 -5.63 4.78 -6.33
C ASN A 93 -5.05 5.56 -7.51
N ASN A 94 -4.36 6.67 -7.25
CA ASN A 94 -3.74 7.46 -8.31
C ASN A 94 -2.61 6.69 -9.00
N PHE A 95 -1.75 6.03 -8.23
CA PHE A 95 -0.60 5.29 -8.76
C PHE A 95 -1.04 4.14 -9.68
N TRP A 96 -2.07 3.37 -9.30
CA TRP A 96 -2.60 2.26 -10.10
C TRP A 96 -3.85 2.62 -10.93
N ASN A 97 -4.09 3.90 -11.19
CA ASN A 97 -5.19 4.38 -12.04
C ASN A 97 -6.57 3.85 -11.62
N PHE A 98 -6.88 3.90 -10.32
CA PHE A 98 -8.19 3.53 -9.76
C PHE A 98 -8.68 2.13 -10.17
N PRO A 99 -7.96 1.04 -9.86
CA PRO A 99 -8.27 -0.30 -10.39
C PRO A 99 -9.69 -0.77 -10.04
N SER A 100 -10.21 -0.38 -8.88
CA SER A 100 -11.58 -0.72 -8.46
C SER A 100 -12.69 -0.11 -9.34
N ARG A 101 -12.40 0.90 -10.16
CA ARG A 101 -13.37 1.47 -11.12
C ARG A 101 -13.52 0.62 -12.38
N SER A 102 -12.51 -0.20 -12.69
CA SER A 102 -12.49 -1.06 -13.87
C SER A 102 -13.10 -2.44 -13.62
N MET A 103 -13.54 -2.74 -12.39
CA MET A 103 -14.12 -4.02 -12.01
C MET A 103 -15.31 -3.85 -11.05
N LYS A 104 -16.10 -4.92 -10.86
CA LYS A 104 -17.09 -4.99 -9.79
C LYS A 104 -16.45 -5.54 -8.52
N VAL A 105 -16.41 -4.75 -7.47
CA VAL A 105 -15.87 -5.16 -6.18
C VAL A 105 -17.01 -5.57 -5.24
N ILE A 106 -16.94 -6.77 -4.68
CA ILE A 106 -17.90 -7.30 -3.71
C ILE A 106 -17.17 -7.45 -2.37
N GLY A 107 -17.58 -6.66 -1.37
CA GLY A 107 -17.05 -6.75 -0.01
C GLY A 107 -17.90 -7.67 0.85
N VAL A 108 -17.26 -8.62 1.57
CA VAL A 108 -17.92 -9.51 2.53
C VAL A 108 -17.39 -9.19 3.93
N THR A 109 -18.25 -8.74 4.82
CA THR A 109 -17.92 -8.45 6.21
C THR A 109 -18.73 -9.32 7.18
N GLY A 110 -18.28 -9.45 8.41
CA GLY A 110 -18.95 -10.21 9.46
C GLY A 110 -17.98 -10.82 10.46
N THR A 111 -18.47 -11.29 11.58
CA THR A 111 -17.68 -11.95 12.63
C THR A 111 -17.24 -13.36 12.21
N LYS A 112 -18.12 -14.10 11.51
CA LYS A 112 -17.88 -15.46 11.01
C LYS A 112 -18.40 -15.59 9.57
N GLY A 113 -17.98 -16.63 8.85
CA GLY A 113 -18.50 -16.97 7.53
C GLY A 113 -17.96 -16.15 6.36
N LYS A 114 -17.13 -15.10 6.58
CA LYS A 114 -16.59 -14.27 5.50
C LYS A 114 -15.94 -15.06 4.38
N THR A 115 -15.01 -15.94 4.73
CA THR A 115 -14.27 -16.77 3.76
C THR A 115 -15.21 -17.69 2.98
N THR A 116 -16.12 -18.38 3.68
CA THR A 116 -17.08 -19.29 3.06
C THR A 116 -17.95 -18.56 2.04
N VAL A 117 -18.53 -17.42 2.43
CA VAL A 117 -19.39 -16.61 1.55
C VAL A 117 -18.62 -16.08 0.35
N ALA A 118 -17.39 -15.56 0.56
CA ALA A 118 -16.57 -15.06 -0.53
C ALA A 118 -16.20 -16.17 -1.53
N CYS A 119 -15.83 -17.35 -1.04
CA CYS A 119 -15.54 -18.51 -1.90
C CYS A 119 -16.79 -19.01 -2.66
N MET A 120 -17.97 -19.01 -2.03
CA MET A 120 -19.22 -19.35 -2.69
C MET A 120 -19.55 -18.37 -3.81
N ILE A 121 -19.46 -17.06 -3.55
CA ILE A 121 -19.68 -16.01 -4.57
C ILE A 121 -18.72 -16.22 -5.74
N LYS A 122 -17.42 -16.39 -5.47
CA LYS A 122 -16.43 -16.66 -6.51
C LYS A 122 -16.81 -17.90 -7.34
N SER A 123 -17.12 -19.02 -6.68
CA SER A 123 -17.49 -20.26 -7.37
C SER A 123 -18.72 -20.11 -8.27
N MET A 124 -19.73 -19.35 -7.84
CA MET A 124 -20.92 -19.06 -8.64
C MET A 124 -20.58 -18.19 -9.86
N LEU A 125 -19.77 -17.15 -9.67
CA LEU A 125 -19.38 -16.23 -10.75
C LEU A 125 -18.49 -16.94 -11.79
N ASP A 126 -17.52 -17.74 -11.32
CA ASP A 126 -16.65 -18.54 -12.21
C ASP A 126 -17.49 -19.53 -13.07
N ARG A 127 -18.47 -20.21 -12.45
CA ARG A 127 -19.39 -21.09 -13.18
C ARG A 127 -20.29 -20.35 -14.17
N TRP A 128 -20.56 -19.10 -13.89
CA TRP A 128 -21.31 -18.22 -14.81
C TRP A 128 -20.42 -17.61 -15.90
N GLY A 129 -19.17 -18.05 -16.00
CA GLY A 129 -18.21 -17.57 -16.99
C GLY A 129 -17.65 -16.17 -16.69
N ARG A 130 -17.77 -15.70 -15.44
CA ARG A 130 -17.20 -14.42 -15.00
C ARG A 130 -15.84 -14.66 -14.37
N ARG A 131 -14.81 -14.06 -14.94
CA ARG A 131 -13.46 -14.08 -14.38
C ARG A 131 -13.47 -13.34 -13.03
N THR A 132 -13.14 -14.03 -11.95
CA THR A 132 -13.33 -13.52 -10.60
C THR A 132 -12.08 -13.69 -9.75
N GLY A 133 -11.47 -12.59 -9.32
CA GLY A 133 -10.42 -12.60 -8.31
C GLY A 133 -10.98 -12.80 -6.90
N LEU A 134 -10.12 -13.17 -5.96
CA LEU A 134 -10.46 -13.34 -4.55
C LEU A 134 -9.33 -12.78 -3.69
N VAL A 135 -9.66 -11.98 -2.69
CA VAL A 135 -8.76 -11.59 -1.62
C VAL A 135 -9.38 -12.06 -0.30
N GLY A 136 -8.77 -13.02 0.34
CA GLY A 136 -9.33 -13.63 1.57
C GLY A 136 -8.30 -14.18 2.52
N THR A 137 -8.77 -14.82 3.59
CA THR A 137 -7.93 -15.36 4.69
C THR A 137 -7.03 -16.51 4.23
N ILE A 138 -7.51 -17.34 3.30
CA ILE A 138 -6.82 -18.56 2.88
C ILE A 138 -5.87 -18.26 1.73
N GLU A 139 -6.37 -17.56 0.72
CA GLU A 139 -5.64 -17.30 -0.50
C GLU A 139 -5.99 -15.93 -1.10
N ILE A 140 -5.11 -15.46 -1.95
CA ILE A 140 -5.35 -14.40 -2.91
C ILE A 140 -5.26 -15.02 -4.30
N ASP A 141 -6.35 -14.91 -5.07
CA ASP A 141 -6.45 -15.34 -6.45
C ASP A 141 -6.56 -14.09 -7.33
N ASP A 142 -5.51 -13.78 -8.09
CA ASP A 142 -5.45 -12.62 -8.99
C ASP A 142 -5.93 -12.92 -10.41
N CYS A 143 -6.72 -13.99 -10.56
CA CYS A 143 -7.23 -14.56 -11.81
C CYS A 143 -6.21 -15.32 -12.66
N ILE A 144 -4.92 -15.32 -12.31
CA ILE A 144 -3.86 -16.11 -12.93
C ILE A 144 -3.20 -17.03 -11.90
N ARG A 145 -2.91 -16.48 -10.72
CA ARG A 145 -2.16 -17.19 -9.67
C ARG A 145 -2.95 -17.19 -8.37
N LYS A 146 -2.81 -18.30 -7.67
CA LYS A 146 -3.28 -18.45 -6.30
C LYS A 146 -2.09 -18.46 -5.37
N ILE A 147 -2.05 -17.51 -4.46
CA ILE A 147 -0.99 -17.40 -3.45
C ILE A 147 -1.60 -17.46 -2.05
N PRO A 148 -0.96 -18.15 -1.09
CA PRO A 148 -1.41 -18.17 0.29
C PRO A 148 -1.51 -16.75 0.85
N SER A 149 -2.57 -16.47 1.58
CA SER A 149 -2.75 -15.18 2.23
C SER A 149 -2.11 -15.18 3.62
N VAL A 150 -1.46 -14.08 3.97
CA VAL A 150 -0.90 -13.86 5.32
C VAL A 150 -1.96 -13.26 6.25
N ASN A 151 -2.89 -12.48 5.71
CA ASN A 151 -3.91 -11.75 6.46
C ASN A 151 -5.27 -11.85 5.75
N THR A 152 -6.36 -11.79 6.54
CA THR A 152 -7.74 -11.74 5.98
C THR A 152 -7.95 -10.54 5.06
N THR A 153 -7.38 -9.39 5.44
CA THR A 153 -7.32 -8.17 4.62
C THR A 153 -5.87 -7.72 4.56
N PRO A 154 -5.26 -7.71 3.40
CA PRO A 154 -3.88 -7.23 3.21
C PRO A 154 -3.73 -5.74 3.54
N GLY A 155 -2.49 -5.27 3.65
CA GLY A 155 -2.16 -3.85 3.72
C GLY A 155 -2.64 -3.11 2.46
N THR A 156 -2.86 -1.79 2.60
CA THR A 156 -3.47 -0.96 1.54
C THR A 156 -2.68 -1.01 0.23
N ILE A 157 -1.35 -0.88 0.28
CA ILE A 157 -0.49 -0.93 -0.91
C ILE A 157 -0.62 -2.28 -1.60
N TYR A 158 -0.48 -3.37 -0.85
CA TYR A 158 -0.55 -4.71 -1.41
C TYR A 158 -1.94 -5.03 -2.00
N LEU A 159 -3.02 -4.59 -1.33
CA LEU A 159 -4.38 -4.75 -1.85
C LEU A 159 -4.56 -4.07 -3.20
N HIS A 160 -4.16 -2.79 -3.31
CA HIS A 160 -4.32 -2.04 -4.57
C HIS A 160 -3.46 -2.62 -5.69
N ARG A 161 -2.24 -3.07 -5.39
CA ARG A 161 -1.39 -3.80 -6.35
C ARG A 161 -2.11 -5.05 -6.87
N LYS A 162 -2.72 -5.84 -5.98
CA LYS A 162 -3.48 -7.03 -6.39
C LYS A 162 -4.74 -6.70 -7.19
N LEU A 163 -5.44 -5.62 -6.87
CA LEU A 163 -6.55 -5.15 -7.70
C LEU A 163 -6.07 -4.69 -9.08
N ALA A 164 -4.92 -4.03 -9.17
CA ALA A 164 -4.31 -3.65 -10.45
C ALA A 164 -3.91 -4.89 -11.27
N ASP A 165 -3.28 -5.89 -10.64
CA ASP A 165 -2.97 -7.17 -11.26
C ASP A 165 -4.24 -7.83 -11.84
N MET A 166 -5.36 -7.84 -11.08
CA MET A 166 -6.64 -8.39 -11.53
C MET A 166 -7.25 -7.64 -12.73
N VAL A 167 -7.01 -6.33 -12.84
CA VAL A 167 -7.47 -5.53 -14.00
C VAL A 167 -6.62 -5.83 -15.24
N ALA A 168 -5.30 -6.00 -15.05
CA ALA A 168 -4.37 -6.27 -16.14
C ALA A 168 -4.51 -7.70 -16.71
N ASN A 169 -5.05 -8.63 -15.92
CA ASN A 169 -5.26 -10.04 -16.25
C ASN A 169 -6.65 -10.33 -16.83
#